data_aef458e109a08f899379433ef61d1c17
#
_entry.id   aef458e109a08f899379433ef61d1c17
#
_cell.length_a   1.000
_cell.length_b   1.000
_cell.length_c   1.000
_cell.angle_alpha   90.00
_cell.angle_beta   90.00
_cell.angle_gamma   90.00
#
_symmetry.space_group_name_H-M   'P 1'
#
loop_
_entity.id
_entity.type
_entity.pdbx_description
1 polymer ?
#
loop_
_entity_poly.entity_id
_entity_poly.type
_entity_poly.pdbx_seq_one_letter_code
_entity_poly.pdbx_strand_id
1 'polypeptide(L)'
;GTASVHWHTSDPATSPSDARFPGVLDLTARLTRGEATRVHRYLPLVVGPDAQRYVRDAVKGGTVGPVDFRIQGDLWDVPFNQPGARGEFRITAQLKAVNFAYVPPFLQSEGDPAWPALKGVNGQLVLDRAALRLSQLDAGLDGAPGVRLSQAEVAIADLVHAPVLTVSASAQGPATEVLGFVRSSPVNGFTGQALERATINGPAQVQFKLQLPLEQVDKTTVQGSVQFAGNDLQITPDAPLLGRTTGRLSFSESGFTIADAQARV
;
A
#
# COMPACT_ATOMS: atom_id res chain seq x y z
N GLY A 1 18.97 -19.56 -6.46
CA GLY A 1 17.92 -19.44 -7.46
C GLY A 1 18.25 -20.21 -8.73
N THR A 2 17.25 -20.40 -9.56
CA THR A 2 17.34 -21.09 -10.86
C THR A 2 16.72 -20.20 -11.93
N ALA A 3 17.19 -20.29 -13.17
CA ALA A 3 16.60 -19.61 -14.30
C ALA A 3 16.75 -20.45 -15.56
N SER A 4 15.72 -20.43 -16.41
CA SER A 4 15.73 -20.92 -17.80
C SER A 4 15.41 -19.74 -18.69
N VAL A 5 16.27 -19.48 -19.65
CA VAL A 5 16.16 -18.33 -20.55
C VAL A 5 16.36 -18.79 -21.98
N HIS A 6 15.36 -18.53 -22.83
CA HIS A 6 15.47 -18.68 -24.27
C HIS A 6 15.13 -17.35 -24.92
N TRP A 7 16.03 -16.86 -25.73
CA TRP A 7 15.84 -15.63 -26.48
C TRP A 7 16.21 -15.84 -27.95
N HIS A 8 15.43 -15.24 -28.83
CA HIS A 8 15.74 -15.18 -30.26
C HIS A 8 15.24 -13.87 -30.87
N THR A 9 15.69 -13.54 -32.04
CA THR A 9 15.19 -12.35 -32.78
C THR A 9 13.74 -12.56 -33.18
N SER A 10 12.96 -11.50 -33.17
CA SER A 10 11.59 -11.51 -33.72
C SER A 10 11.63 -11.69 -35.24
N ASP A 11 10.55 -12.25 -35.79
CA ASP A 11 10.27 -12.21 -37.21
C ASP A 11 9.62 -10.88 -37.57
N PRO A 12 10.26 -10.01 -38.40
CA PRO A 12 9.69 -8.72 -38.77
C PRO A 12 8.31 -8.79 -39.42
N ALA A 13 7.96 -9.92 -40.04
CA ALA A 13 6.67 -10.09 -40.69
C ALA A 13 5.51 -10.30 -39.70
N THR A 14 5.82 -10.69 -38.47
CA THR A 14 4.82 -11.03 -37.42
C THR A 14 4.99 -10.26 -36.12
N SER A 15 6.15 -9.60 -35.94
CA SER A 15 6.42 -8.76 -34.76
C SER A 15 5.69 -7.44 -34.85
N PRO A 16 5.09 -6.98 -33.74
CA PRO A 16 4.48 -5.64 -33.65
C PRO A 16 5.48 -4.48 -33.88
N SER A 17 6.77 -4.77 -33.75
CA SER A 17 7.83 -3.78 -34.00
C SER A 17 8.27 -3.66 -35.46
N ASP A 18 7.77 -4.52 -36.37
CA ASP A 18 8.25 -4.68 -37.75
C ASP A 18 9.81 -4.87 -37.82
N ALA A 19 10.40 -5.35 -36.73
CA ALA A 19 11.84 -5.44 -36.57
C ALA A 19 12.28 -6.76 -35.88
N ARG A 20 13.58 -7.08 -35.99
CA ARG A 20 14.15 -8.25 -35.31
C ARG A 20 14.38 -8.05 -33.81
N PHE A 21 14.47 -6.83 -33.39
CA PHE A 21 14.74 -6.45 -32.00
C PHE A 21 13.57 -5.66 -31.42
N PRO A 22 13.33 -5.78 -30.11
CA PRO A 22 14.16 -6.41 -29.06
C PRO A 22 14.14 -7.93 -29.01
N GLY A 23 13.31 -8.61 -29.80
CA GLY A 23 13.28 -10.07 -29.88
C GLY A 23 12.23 -10.70 -28.96
N VAL A 24 12.14 -12.02 -29.06
CA VAL A 24 11.21 -12.84 -28.27
C VAL A 24 11.96 -13.50 -27.12
N LEU A 25 11.42 -13.37 -25.92
CA LEU A 25 11.94 -13.97 -24.68
C LEU A 25 10.99 -15.06 -24.16
N ASP A 26 11.55 -16.16 -23.69
CA ASP A 26 10.92 -17.11 -22.78
C ASP A 26 11.81 -17.25 -21.53
N LEU A 27 11.38 -16.62 -20.43
CA LEU A 27 12.07 -16.61 -19.16
C LEU A 27 11.19 -17.22 -18.09
N THR A 28 11.71 -18.25 -17.43
CA THR A 28 11.21 -18.73 -16.15
C THR A 28 12.34 -18.69 -15.14
N ALA A 29 12.14 -18.00 -14.02
CA ALA A 29 13.17 -17.91 -12.99
C ALA A 29 12.55 -17.94 -11.59
N ARG A 30 13.33 -18.49 -10.65
CA ARG A 30 12.98 -18.52 -9.23
C ARG A 30 14.16 -18.09 -8.38
N LEU A 31 13.96 -17.05 -7.59
CA LEU A 31 14.90 -16.63 -6.55
C LEU A 31 14.38 -17.11 -5.20
N THR A 32 15.25 -17.74 -4.42
CA THR A 32 14.87 -18.24 -3.09
C THR A 32 14.75 -17.12 -2.07
N ARG A 33 15.59 -16.08 -2.20
CA ARG A 33 15.64 -14.93 -1.28
C ARG A 33 16.33 -13.75 -1.95
N GLY A 34 15.85 -12.55 -1.66
CA GLY A 34 16.46 -11.27 -1.99
C GLY A 34 16.35 -10.27 -0.84
N GLU A 35 17.21 -9.26 -0.86
CA GLU A 35 17.10 -8.12 0.04
C GLU A 35 16.07 -7.13 -0.53
N ALA A 36 15.04 -6.80 0.25
CA ALA A 36 13.98 -5.92 -0.20
C ALA A 36 14.49 -4.52 -0.60
N THR A 37 15.49 -4.00 0.11
CA THR A 37 16.11 -2.69 -0.18
C THR A 37 16.79 -2.60 -1.54
N ARG A 38 17.07 -3.74 -2.17
CA ARG A 38 17.74 -3.79 -3.48
C ARG A 38 16.78 -3.98 -4.66
N VAL A 39 15.49 -4.18 -4.39
CA VAL A 39 14.48 -4.48 -5.43
C VAL A 39 14.46 -3.39 -6.51
N HIS A 40 14.61 -2.12 -6.16
CA HIS A 40 14.63 -0.99 -7.09
C HIS A 40 15.66 -1.15 -8.23
N ARG A 41 16.75 -1.92 -8.02
CA ARG A 41 17.80 -2.16 -9.03
C ARG A 41 17.39 -3.15 -10.12
N TYR A 42 16.34 -3.93 -9.86
CA TYR A 42 15.84 -4.98 -10.75
C TYR A 42 14.54 -4.60 -11.45
N LEU A 43 14.07 -3.39 -11.23
CA LEU A 43 12.90 -2.89 -11.96
C LEU A 43 13.26 -2.72 -13.44
N PRO A 44 12.37 -3.12 -14.36
CA PRO A 44 12.59 -2.94 -15.78
C PRO A 44 12.85 -1.46 -16.13
N LEU A 45 13.67 -1.21 -17.15
CA LEU A 45 14.00 0.15 -17.58
C LEU A 45 12.78 0.96 -18.07
N VAL A 46 11.70 0.27 -18.46
CA VAL A 46 10.43 0.91 -18.83
C VAL A 46 9.71 1.52 -17.62
N VAL A 47 10.07 1.09 -16.39
CA VAL A 47 9.61 1.73 -15.17
C VAL A 47 10.32 3.06 -15.02
N GLY A 48 9.56 4.15 -15.05
CA GLY A 48 10.13 5.50 -15.02
C GLY A 48 10.99 5.76 -13.77
N PRO A 49 11.88 6.77 -13.84
CA PRO A 49 12.83 7.09 -12.76
C PRO A 49 12.16 7.44 -11.44
N ASP A 50 10.97 8.04 -11.48
CA ASP A 50 10.22 8.40 -10.29
C ASP A 50 9.72 7.16 -9.52
N ALA A 51 9.23 6.14 -10.22
CA ALA A 51 8.82 4.89 -9.59
C ALA A 51 10.03 4.12 -9.04
N GLN A 52 11.18 4.13 -9.73
CA GLN A 52 12.44 3.55 -9.22
C GLN A 52 12.90 4.28 -7.95
N ARG A 53 12.83 5.63 -7.96
CA ARG A 53 13.14 6.45 -6.79
C ARG A 53 12.20 6.14 -5.63
N TYR A 54 10.89 6.06 -5.92
CA TYR A 54 9.90 5.70 -4.91
C TYR A 54 10.23 4.36 -4.24
N VAL A 55 10.43 3.30 -5.00
CA VAL A 55 10.73 1.97 -4.44
C VAL A 55 12.03 1.98 -3.62
N ARG A 56 13.08 2.68 -4.10
CA ARG A 56 14.35 2.83 -3.38
C ARG A 56 14.15 3.53 -2.03
N ASP A 57 13.36 4.60 -2.03
CA ASP A 57 13.21 5.47 -0.85
C ASP A 57 12.10 5.00 0.09
N ALA A 58 11.15 4.19 -0.39
CA ALA A 58 10.08 3.59 0.41
C ALA A 58 10.49 2.31 1.14
N VAL A 59 11.30 1.45 0.51
CA VAL A 59 11.68 0.15 1.11
C VAL A 59 12.93 0.32 1.98
N LYS A 60 12.76 0.22 3.29
CA LYS A 60 13.81 0.51 4.29
C LYS A 60 14.46 -0.72 4.91
N GLY A 61 13.92 -1.92 4.67
CA GLY A 61 14.45 -3.17 5.24
C GLY A 61 13.60 -4.36 4.88
N GLY A 62 14.03 -5.54 5.34
CA GLY A 62 13.33 -6.80 5.12
C GLY A 62 13.86 -7.61 3.95
N THR A 63 13.20 -8.72 3.69
CA THR A 63 13.56 -9.65 2.63
C THR A 63 12.37 -9.98 1.74
N VAL A 64 12.65 -10.41 0.52
CA VAL A 64 11.67 -10.94 -0.42
C VAL A 64 12.05 -12.35 -0.81
N GLY A 65 11.07 -13.19 -1.02
CA GLY A 65 11.30 -14.54 -1.54
C GLY A 65 10.51 -15.64 -0.82
N PRO A 66 10.18 -16.71 -1.57
CA PRO A 66 10.55 -16.92 -2.97
C PRO A 66 9.99 -15.85 -3.90
N VAL A 67 10.72 -15.58 -4.99
CA VAL A 67 10.27 -14.72 -6.10
C VAL A 67 10.27 -15.57 -7.37
N ASP A 68 9.12 -15.66 -8.01
CA ASP A 68 8.94 -16.38 -9.28
C ASP A 68 8.73 -15.36 -10.41
N PHE A 69 9.43 -15.57 -11.51
CA PHE A 69 9.34 -14.75 -12.72
C PHE A 69 8.84 -15.63 -13.87
N ARG A 70 7.87 -15.11 -14.61
CA ARG A 70 7.42 -15.67 -15.88
C ARG A 70 7.28 -14.53 -16.88
N ILE A 71 8.13 -14.52 -17.91
CA ILE A 71 8.06 -13.55 -18.99
C ILE A 71 8.15 -14.34 -20.29
N GLN A 72 7.12 -14.22 -21.14
CA GLN A 72 7.09 -14.91 -22.43
C GLN A 72 6.44 -14.02 -23.48
N GLY A 73 7.08 -13.90 -24.63
CA GLY A 73 6.54 -13.18 -25.76
C GLY A 73 7.54 -12.19 -26.38
N ASP A 74 7.08 -11.39 -27.33
CA ASP A 74 7.87 -10.34 -27.95
C ASP A 74 8.11 -9.19 -26.95
N LEU A 75 9.37 -8.88 -26.70
CA LEU A 75 9.75 -7.87 -25.71
C LEU A 75 9.29 -6.45 -26.08
N TRP A 76 8.89 -6.22 -27.33
CA TRP A 76 8.28 -4.96 -27.74
C TRP A 76 6.94 -4.71 -27.06
N ASP A 77 6.18 -5.77 -26.80
CA ASP A 77 4.85 -5.68 -26.20
C ASP A 77 4.86 -5.67 -24.66
N VAL A 78 6.05 -5.80 -24.01
CA VAL A 78 6.13 -5.81 -22.54
C VAL A 78 5.58 -4.50 -21.96
N PRO A 79 4.65 -4.58 -20.99
CA PRO A 79 4.21 -5.75 -20.19
C PRO A 79 2.99 -6.51 -20.73
N PHE A 80 2.71 -6.49 -22.01
CA PHE A 80 1.59 -7.19 -22.70
C PHE A 80 0.20 -6.72 -22.27
N ASN A 81 0.06 -5.45 -21.93
CA ASN A 81 -1.19 -4.86 -21.46
C ASN A 81 -2.05 -4.23 -22.58
N GLN A 82 -1.56 -4.21 -23.83
CA GLN A 82 -2.29 -3.70 -24.97
C GLN A 82 -3.31 -4.73 -25.45
N PRO A 83 -4.48 -4.28 -26.01
CA PRO A 83 -5.44 -5.18 -26.61
C PRO A 83 -4.82 -6.01 -27.73
N GLY A 84 -4.97 -7.33 -27.66
CA GLY A 84 -4.41 -8.26 -28.65
C GLY A 84 -2.94 -8.66 -28.42
N ALA A 85 -2.22 -8.04 -27.49
CA ALA A 85 -0.86 -8.43 -27.13
C ALA A 85 -0.81 -9.89 -26.67
N ARG A 86 0.12 -10.66 -27.26
CA ARG A 86 0.32 -12.09 -26.96
C ARG A 86 1.58 -12.23 -26.13
N GLY A 87 1.40 -12.62 -24.87
CA GLY A 87 2.53 -12.83 -23.98
C GLY A 87 2.12 -12.91 -22.52
N GLU A 88 3.08 -13.24 -21.70
CA GLU A 88 2.95 -13.34 -20.25
C GLU A 88 4.05 -12.49 -19.58
N PHE A 89 3.66 -11.64 -18.66
CA PHE A 89 4.56 -10.92 -17.75
C PHE A 89 4.00 -11.05 -16.35
N ARG A 90 4.61 -11.94 -15.56
CA ARG A 90 4.16 -12.20 -14.21
C ARG A 90 5.33 -12.34 -13.25
N ILE A 91 5.25 -11.62 -12.15
CA ILE A 91 6.20 -11.71 -11.03
C ILE A 91 5.39 -11.93 -9.76
N THR A 92 5.73 -12.98 -9.00
CA THR A 92 5.16 -13.19 -7.67
C THR A 92 6.28 -13.18 -6.63
N ALA A 93 6.04 -12.53 -5.49
CA ALA A 93 7.02 -12.45 -4.42
C ALA A 93 6.35 -12.56 -3.05
N GLN A 94 7.01 -13.28 -2.12
CA GLN A 94 6.66 -13.24 -0.71
C GLN A 94 7.45 -12.14 -0.02
N LEU A 95 6.73 -11.26 0.69
CA LEU A 95 7.32 -10.22 1.53
C LEU A 95 7.53 -10.76 2.93
N LYS A 96 8.70 -10.47 3.53
CA LYS A 96 9.05 -10.94 4.87
C LYS A 96 9.70 -9.83 5.67
N ALA A 97 9.01 -9.40 6.72
CA ALA A 97 9.46 -8.37 7.65
C ALA A 97 9.94 -7.08 6.95
N VAL A 98 9.23 -6.65 5.90
CA VAL A 98 9.61 -5.45 5.13
C VAL A 98 9.23 -4.20 5.91
N ASN A 99 10.17 -3.26 6.06
CA ASN A 99 9.90 -1.93 6.58
C ASN A 99 9.61 -0.99 5.41
N PHE A 100 8.45 -0.33 5.43
CA PHE A 100 7.93 0.38 4.28
C PHE A 100 7.44 1.78 4.63
N ALA A 101 8.15 2.80 4.15
CA ALA A 101 7.76 4.21 4.24
C ALA A 101 6.88 4.54 3.04
N TYR A 102 5.56 4.32 3.15
CA TYR A 102 4.62 4.48 2.03
C TYR A 102 4.51 5.91 1.51
N VAL A 103 4.87 6.90 2.31
CA VAL A 103 5.13 8.28 1.86
C VAL A 103 6.60 8.62 2.19
N PRO A 104 7.54 8.35 1.28
CA PRO A 104 8.95 8.65 1.51
C PRO A 104 9.20 10.18 1.58
N PRO A 105 10.31 10.62 2.17
CA PRO A 105 10.55 12.04 2.48
C PRO A 105 10.33 13.01 1.31
N PHE A 106 10.65 12.62 0.09
CA PHE A 106 10.50 13.49 -1.09
C PHE A 106 9.04 13.70 -1.55
N LEU A 107 8.09 12.90 -1.01
CA LEU A 107 6.64 13.04 -1.23
C LEU A 107 5.91 13.66 -0.04
N GLN A 108 6.63 13.96 1.05
CA GLN A 108 6.03 14.60 2.20
C GLN A 108 5.92 16.11 1.97
N SER A 109 4.81 16.69 2.39
CA SER A 109 4.64 18.15 2.35
C SER A 109 5.57 18.82 3.36
N GLU A 110 6.17 19.92 2.97
CA GLU A 110 7.05 20.69 3.83
C GLU A 110 6.24 21.32 4.98
N GLY A 111 6.69 21.12 6.22
CA GLY A 111 6.02 21.60 7.43
C GLY A 111 4.95 20.68 8.02
N ASP A 112 4.52 19.64 7.30
CA ASP A 112 3.61 18.64 7.85
C ASP A 112 4.34 17.58 8.69
N PRO A 113 3.66 16.96 9.68
CA PRO A 113 4.18 15.78 10.36
C PRO A 113 4.46 14.65 9.36
N ALA A 114 5.51 13.88 9.62
CA ALA A 114 5.84 12.74 8.76
C ALA A 114 4.78 11.63 8.86
N TRP A 115 4.51 10.94 7.75
CA TRP A 115 3.70 9.75 7.75
C TRP A 115 4.45 8.60 8.44
N PRO A 116 3.90 7.99 9.52
CA PRO A 116 4.51 6.84 10.17
C PRO A 116 4.67 5.65 9.22
N ALA A 117 5.84 5.03 9.24
CA ALA A 117 6.13 3.89 8.36
C ALA A 117 5.45 2.60 8.85
N LEU A 118 5.23 1.67 7.92
CA LEU A 118 4.85 0.30 8.26
C LEU A 118 6.09 -0.50 8.64
N LYS A 119 5.98 -1.30 9.70
CA LYS A 119 7.03 -2.16 10.24
C LYS A 119 6.69 -3.62 10.05
N GLY A 120 7.69 -4.38 9.58
CA GLY A 120 7.58 -5.83 9.54
C GLY A 120 6.47 -6.35 8.62
N VAL A 121 6.25 -5.68 7.47
CA VAL A 121 5.22 -6.08 6.50
C VAL A 121 5.51 -7.48 5.99
N ASN A 122 4.53 -8.38 6.12
CA ASN A 122 4.50 -9.69 5.48
C ASN A 122 3.32 -9.74 4.51
N GLY A 123 3.38 -10.63 3.53
CA GLY A 123 2.32 -10.85 2.56
C GLY A 123 2.83 -11.24 1.19
N GLN A 124 1.95 -11.22 0.22
CA GLN A 124 2.25 -11.60 -1.15
C GLN A 124 2.13 -10.40 -2.10
N LEU A 125 3.08 -10.27 -3.00
CA LEU A 125 3.04 -9.34 -4.12
C LEU A 125 2.87 -10.12 -5.42
N VAL A 126 1.97 -9.66 -6.27
CA VAL A 126 1.80 -10.14 -7.66
C VAL A 126 1.81 -8.93 -8.58
N LEU A 127 2.73 -8.94 -9.53
CA LEU A 127 2.71 -8.05 -10.68
C LEU A 127 2.35 -8.90 -11.89
N ASP A 128 1.21 -8.62 -12.49
CA ASP A 128 0.68 -9.35 -13.65
C ASP A 128 0.40 -8.35 -14.76
N ARG A 129 1.23 -8.39 -15.81
CA ARG A 129 1.24 -7.35 -16.84
C ARG A 129 1.38 -5.95 -16.21
N ALA A 130 0.42 -5.07 -16.38
CA ALA A 130 0.38 -3.74 -15.77
C ALA A 130 -0.37 -3.69 -14.43
N ALA A 131 -0.88 -4.81 -13.92
CA ALA A 131 -1.62 -4.85 -12.66
C ALA A 131 -0.71 -5.23 -11.48
N LEU A 132 -0.69 -4.40 -10.44
CA LEU A 132 -0.02 -4.69 -9.17
C LEU A 132 -1.06 -5.06 -8.11
N ARG A 133 -0.82 -6.15 -7.40
CA ARG A 133 -1.62 -6.55 -6.23
C ARG A 133 -0.70 -6.99 -5.10
N LEU A 134 -1.00 -6.49 -3.92
CA LEU A 134 -0.45 -7.00 -2.66
C LEU A 134 -1.62 -7.52 -1.83
N SER A 135 -1.49 -8.71 -1.29
CA SER A 135 -2.55 -9.39 -0.54
C SER A 135 -2.02 -10.09 0.69
N GLN A 136 -2.93 -10.44 1.59
CA GLN A 136 -2.60 -11.11 2.86
C GLN A 136 -1.56 -10.30 3.66
N LEU A 137 -1.67 -8.96 3.60
CA LEU A 137 -0.72 -8.10 4.28
C LEU A 137 -1.03 -8.03 5.75
N ASP A 138 0.02 -8.18 6.56
CA ASP A 138 0.06 -7.83 7.97
C ASP A 138 1.26 -6.93 8.26
N ALA A 139 1.12 -6.01 9.21
CA ALA A 139 2.15 -5.07 9.56
C ALA A 139 1.93 -4.47 10.95
N GLY A 140 3.01 -3.98 11.56
CA GLY A 140 2.98 -3.02 12.66
C GLY A 140 3.06 -1.59 12.12
N LEU A 141 2.87 -0.62 13.00
CA LEU A 141 2.95 0.80 12.70
C LEU A 141 4.09 1.42 13.51
N ASP A 142 4.89 2.25 12.86
CA ASP A 142 5.95 3.00 13.56
C ASP A 142 5.31 4.01 14.52
N GLY A 143 5.85 4.11 15.74
CA GLY A 143 5.28 4.96 16.80
C GLY A 143 4.02 4.43 17.49
N ALA A 144 3.47 3.28 17.06
CA ALA A 144 2.30 2.64 17.66
C ALA A 144 2.48 1.11 17.74
N PRO A 145 3.35 0.61 18.65
CA PRO A 145 3.75 -0.80 18.68
C PRO A 145 2.62 -1.77 19.03
N GLY A 146 1.58 -1.32 19.70
CA GLY A 146 0.37 -2.11 19.99
C GLY A 146 -0.62 -2.19 18.84
N VAL A 147 -0.47 -1.36 17.80
CA VAL A 147 -1.36 -1.37 16.64
C VAL A 147 -0.87 -2.40 15.62
N ARG A 148 -1.80 -3.24 15.16
CA ARG A 148 -1.57 -4.24 14.11
C ARG A 148 -2.53 -4.03 12.95
N LEU A 149 -1.97 -3.91 11.76
CA LEU A 149 -2.72 -3.99 10.52
C LEU A 149 -2.84 -5.46 10.11
N SER A 150 -4.00 -5.85 9.66
CA SER A 150 -4.31 -7.21 9.21
C SER A 150 -5.26 -7.18 8.04
N GLN A 151 -5.29 -8.27 7.27
CA GLN A 151 -6.17 -8.40 6.11
C GLN A 151 -6.05 -7.22 5.13
N ALA A 152 -4.86 -6.60 5.07
CA ALA A 152 -4.69 -5.49 4.17
C ALA A 152 -4.47 -5.99 2.73
N GLU A 153 -5.11 -5.30 1.82
CA GLU A 153 -4.96 -5.49 0.39
C GLU A 153 -4.66 -4.16 -0.28
N VAL A 154 -3.76 -4.20 -1.24
CA VAL A 154 -3.37 -3.06 -2.05
C VAL A 154 -3.42 -3.47 -3.50
N ALA A 155 -4.00 -2.65 -4.37
CA ALA A 155 -4.05 -2.92 -5.79
C ALA A 155 -3.91 -1.64 -6.62
N ILE A 156 -3.26 -1.78 -7.77
CA ILE A 156 -3.31 -0.85 -8.89
C ILE A 156 -3.68 -1.70 -10.11
N ALA A 157 -4.84 -1.47 -10.69
CA ALA A 157 -5.34 -2.28 -11.79
C ALA A 157 -4.55 -2.07 -13.09
N ASP A 158 -4.08 -0.86 -13.32
CA ASP A 158 -3.23 -0.49 -14.44
C ASP A 158 -2.20 0.54 -14.00
N LEU A 159 -0.92 0.16 -14.04
CA LEU A 159 0.21 1.02 -13.69
C LEU A 159 0.60 2.00 -14.81
N VAL A 160 0.09 1.79 -16.02
CA VAL A 160 0.49 2.52 -17.23
C VAL A 160 -0.53 3.62 -17.57
N HIS A 161 -1.82 3.36 -17.40
CA HIS A 161 -2.88 4.29 -17.80
C HIS A 161 -3.69 4.73 -16.57
N ALA A 162 -3.57 6.02 -16.21
CA ALA A 162 -4.32 6.63 -15.11
C ALA A 162 -4.32 5.77 -13.83
N PRO A 163 -3.16 5.50 -13.21
CA PRO A 163 -3.04 4.56 -12.11
C PRO A 163 -3.81 5.03 -10.87
N VAL A 164 -4.68 4.16 -10.37
CA VAL A 164 -5.42 4.36 -9.12
C VAL A 164 -4.99 3.32 -8.11
N LEU A 165 -4.39 3.78 -7.01
CA LEU A 165 -4.07 2.94 -5.87
C LEU A 165 -5.35 2.72 -5.05
N THR A 166 -5.72 1.47 -4.84
CA THR A 166 -6.77 1.07 -3.91
C THR A 166 -6.15 0.35 -2.72
N VAL A 167 -6.59 0.72 -1.51
CA VAL A 167 -6.17 0.07 -0.27
C VAL A 167 -7.39 -0.29 0.54
N SER A 168 -7.44 -1.49 1.08
CA SER A 168 -8.37 -1.87 2.14
C SER A 168 -7.60 -2.53 3.27
N ALA A 169 -7.91 -2.17 4.50
CA ALA A 169 -7.24 -2.74 5.65
C ALA A 169 -8.11 -2.72 6.91
N SER A 170 -7.79 -3.62 7.84
CA SER A 170 -8.24 -3.58 9.22
C SER A 170 -7.05 -3.31 10.12
N ALA A 171 -7.24 -2.47 11.12
CA ALA A 171 -6.26 -2.23 12.17
C ALA A 171 -6.91 -2.42 13.53
N GLN A 172 -6.16 -2.96 14.48
CA GLN A 172 -6.61 -3.14 15.86
C GLN A 172 -5.47 -2.89 16.84
N GLY A 173 -5.80 -2.34 18.00
CA GLY A 173 -4.83 -2.02 19.04
C GLY A 173 -5.40 -1.12 20.12
N PRO A 174 -4.55 -0.58 21.01
CA PRO A 174 -4.98 0.40 21.99
C PRO A 174 -5.50 1.67 21.31
N ALA A 175 -6.68 2.15 21.72
CA ALA A 175 -7.27 3.37 21.15
C ALA A 175 -6.37 4.60 21.37
N THR A 176 -5.60 4.64 22.46
CA THR A 176 -4.60 5.67 22.73
C THR A 176 -3.53 5.75 21.66
N GLU A 177 -3.06 4.58 21.15
CA GLU A 177 -2.04 4.54 20.09
C GLU A 177 -2.64 4.89 18.72
N VAL A 178 -3.89 4.47 18.44
CA VAL A 178 -4.61 4.88 17.22
C VAL A 178 -4.80 6.39 17.21
N LEU A 179 -5.21 7.00 18.33
CA LEU A 179 -5.31 8.45 18.47
C LEU A 179 -3.94 9.13 18.34
N GLY A 180 -2.91 8.52 18.91
CA GLY A 180 -1.52 8.96 18.77
C GLY A 180 -1.07 9.03 17.30
N PHE A 181 -1.41 8.02 16.51
CA PHE A 181 -1.17 8.01 15.06
C PHE A 181 -1.89 9.19 14.37
N VAL A 182 -3.16 9.43 14.68
CA VAL A 182 -3.90 10.56 14.09
C VAL A 182 -3.20 11.88 14.38
N ARG A 183 -2.76 12.11 15.63
CA ARG A 183 -2.12 13.35 16.05
C ARG A 183 -0.73 13.56 15.47
N SER A 184 0.05 12.50 15.34
CA SER A 184 1.44 12.55 14.90
C SER A 184 1.60 12.45 13.38
N SER A 185 0.50 12.42 12.62
CA SER A 185 0.49 12.30 11.17
C SER A 185 -0.31 13.43 10.52
N PRO A 186 -0.21 13.62 9.20
CA PRO A 186 -1.03 14.61 8.46
C PRO A 186 -2.54 14.42 8.63
N VAL A 187 -3.00 13.26 9.11
CA VAL A 187 -4.42 13.04 9.43
C VAL A 187 -4.97 14.06 10.43
N ASN A 188 -4.13 14.55 11.34
CA ASN A 188 -4.53 15.61 12.28
C ASN A 188 -5.02 16.88 11.57
N GLY A 189 -4.33 17.29 10.50
CA GLY A 189 -4.73 18.42 9.66
C GLY A 189 -6.08 18.16 8.96
N PHE A 190 -6.29 16.97 8.44
CA PHE A 190 -7.55 16.59 7.77
C PHE A 190 -8.76 16.56 8.73
N THR A 191 -8.53 16.30 10.02
CA THR A 191 -9.59 16.38 11.05
C THR A 191 -9.79 17.79 11.60
N GLY A 192 -9.12 18.80 11.04
CA GLY A 192 -9.15 20.19 11.55
C GLY A 192 -8.65 20.27 12.99
N GLN A 193 -7.74 19.39 13.40
CA GLN A 193 -7.18 19.29 14.76
C GLN A 193 -8.24 19.01 15.86
N ALA A 194 -9.44 18.58 15.47
CA ALA A 194 -10.53 18.34 16.42
C ALA A 194 -10.20 17.28 17.50
N LEU A 195 -9.25 16.39 17.20
CA LEU A 195 -8.84 15.31 18.10
C LEU A 195 -7.55 15.62 18.89
N GLU A 196 -7.00 16.84 18.77
CA GLU A 196 -5.72 17.19 19.39
C GLU A 196 -5.75 17.08 20.92
N ARG A 197 -6.87 17.47 21.53
CA ARG A 197 -7.07 17.46 22.99
C ARG A 197 -7.92 16.27 23.47
N ALA A 198 -8.35 15.41 22.57
CA ALA A 198 -9.18 14.25 22.92
C ALA A 198 -8.38 13.23 23.73
N THR A 199 -9.03 12.51 24.64
CA THR A 199 -8.46 11.34 25.32
C THR A 199 -9.35 10.15 25.09
N ILE A 200 -8.75 8.97 24.97
CA ILE A 200 -9.48 7.72 24.80
C ILE A 200 -8.71 6.58 25.45
N ASN A 201 -9.44 5.65 26.07
CA ASN A 201 -8.92 4.39 26.61
C ASN A 201 -9.58 3.20 25.93
N GLY A 202 -9.06 2.02 26.21
CA GLY A 202 -9.63 0.75 25.74
C GLY A 202 -9.15 0.35 24.34
N PRO A 203 -9.73 -0.70 23.76
CA PRO A 203 -9.38 -1.21 22.45
C PRO A 203 -10.00 -0.36 21.33
N ALA A 204 -9.37 -0.32 20.18
CA ALA A 204 -9.95 0.21 18.95
C ALA A 204 -9.81 -0.82 17.83
N GLN A 205 -10.85 -0.92 17.02
CA GLN A 205 -10.84 -1.64 15.75
C GLN A 205 -11.21 -0.66 14.65
N VAL A 206 -10.33 -0.51 13.69
CA VAL A 206 -10.47 0.42 12.56
C VAL A 206 -10.55 -0.39 11.28
N GLN A 207 -11.46 -0.04 10.40
CA GLN A 207 -11.51 -0.54 9.02
C GLN A 207 -11.52 0.65 8.09
N PHE A 208 -10.76 0.58 6.99
CA PHE A 208 -10.77 1.66 6.02
C PHE A 208 -10.55 1.15 4.59
N LYS A 209 -11.04 1.95 3.66
CA LYS A 209 -10.79 1.84 2.24
C LYS A 209 -10.30 3.18 1.72
N LEU A 210 -9.30 3.16 0.87
CA LEU A 210 -8.71 4.32 0.24
C LEU A 210 -8.67 4.09 -1.27
N GLN A 211 -9.03 5.13 -2.05
CA GLN A 211 -8.77 5.20 -3.48
C GLN A 211 -7.97 6.48 -3.75
N LEU A 212 -6.78 6.31 -4.28
CA LEU A 212 -5.83 7.39 -4.53
C LEU A 212 -5.45 7.37 -6.02
N PRO A 213 -6.03 8.26 -6.85
CA PRO A 213 -5.53 8.50 -8.20
C PRO A 213 -4.13 9.11 -8.14
N LEU A 214 -3.11 8.39 -8.64
CA LEU A 214 -1.71 8.81 -8.48
C LEU A 214 -1.36 10.08 -9.27
N GLU A 215 -2.12 10.38 -10.33
CA GLU A 215 -1.95 11.60 -11.13
C GLU A 215 -2.83 12.76 -10.65
N GLN A 216 -3.79 12.52 -9.76
CA GLN A 216 -4.76 13.49 -9.26
C GLN A 216 -5.03 13.23 -7.77
N VAL A 217 -4.01 13.40 -6.95
CA VAL A 217 -4.04 13.09 -5.51
C VAL A 217 -5.09 13.88 -4.72
N ASP A 218 -5.50 15.03 -5.24
CA ASP A 218 -6.59 15.83 -4.71
C ASP A 218 -7.98 15.17 -4.81
N LYS A 219 -8.11 14.17 -5.69
CA LYS A 219 -9.33 13.35 -5.83
C LYS A 219 -9.31 12.07 -4.98
N THR A 220 -8.43 12.02 -3.99
CA THR A 220 -8.38 10.90 -3.06
C THR A 220 -9.70 10.78 -2.31
N THR A 221 -10.22 9.57 -2.21
CA THR A 221 -11.37 9.24 -1.37
C THR A 221 -10.97 8.25 -0.29
N VAL A 222 -11.46 8.48 0.92
CA VAL A 222 -11.26 7.58 2.05
C VAL A 222 -12.60 7.31 2.73
N GLN A 223 -12.82 6.07 3.09
CA GLN A 223 -13.99 5.66 3.89
C GLN A 223 -13.52 4.67 4.94
N GLY A 224 -14.05 4.81 6.13
CA GLY A 224 -13.72 3.88 7.19
C GLY A 224 -14.64 3.96 8.39
N SER A 225 -14.36 3.11 9.36
CA SER A 225 -15.07 3.11 10.62
C SER A 225 -14.15 2.73 11.77
N VAL A 226 -14.48 3.26 12.94
CA VAL A 226 -13.91 2.88 14.24
C VAL A 226 -15.01 2.26 15.07
N GLN A 227 -14.78 1.05 15.55
CA GLN A 227 -15.69 0.38 16.49
C GLN A 227 -15.23 0.64 17.93
N PHE A 228 -16.11 1.18 18.76
CA PHE A 228 -15.91 1.35 20.19
C PHE A 228 -16.52 0.16 20.94
N ALA A 229 -15.81 -0.37 21.91
CA ALA A 229 -16.16 -1.56 22.66
C ALA A 229 -15.98 -1.34 24.18
N GLY A 230 -16.67 -0.33 24.72
CA GLY A 230 -16.58 0.03 26.13
C GLY A 230 -15.45 1.02 26.45
N ASN A 231 -15.13 1.89 25.51
CA ASN A 231 -14.09 2.90 25.65
C ASN A 231 -14.52 4.06 26.56
N ASP A 232 -13.56 4.64 27.29
CA ASP A 232 -13.77 5.96 27.91
C ASP A 232 -13.19 7.02 26.97
N LEU A 233 -14.02 7.96 26.58
CA LEU A 233 -13.72 8.99 25.58
C LEU A 233 -14.05 10.38 26.10
N GLN A 234 -13.11 11.33 25.96
CA GLN A 234 -13.34 12.75 26.22
C GLN A 234 -12.76 13.54 25.03
N ILE A 235 -13.59 14.34 24.36
CA ILE A 235 -13.19 15.08 23.14
C ILE A 235 -12.36 16.32 23.48
N THR A 236 -12.74 17.05 24.53
CA THR A 236 -11.98 18.20 25.05
C THR A 236 -12.00 18.14 26.58
N PRO A 237 -11.02 18.74 27.28
CA PRO A 237 -10.97 18.74 28.73
C PRO A 237 -12.24 19.31 29.40
N ASP A 238 -12.95 20.20 28.73
CA ASP A 238 -14.17 20.86 29.22
C ASP A 238 -15.44 20.06 28.86
N ALA A 239 -15.32 19.02 28.01
CA ALA A 239 -16.46 18.15 27.68
C ALA A 239 -16.64 17.05 28.72
N PRO A 240 -17.86 16.52 28.90
CA PRO A 240 -18.08 15.36 29.77
C PRO A 240 -17.25 14.15 29.33
N LEU A 241 -16.79 13.37 30.28
CA LEU A 241 -16.23 12.03 30.03
C LEU A 241 -17.35 11.08 29.64
N LEU A 242 -17.25 10.52 28.43
CA LEU A 242 -18.17 9.49 27.94
C LEU A 242 -17.59 8.12 28.31
N GLY A 243 -18.04 7.58 29.44
CA GLY A 243 -17.58 6.30 29.94
C GLY A 243 -18.29 5.12 29.28
N ARG A 244 -17.56 4.00 29.12
CA ARG A 244 -18.07 2.75 28.54
C ARG A 244 -18.74 2.95 27.18
N THR A 245 -18.18 3.83 26.38
CA THR A 245 -18.72 4.16 25.05
C THR A 245 -18.69 2.93 24.15
N THR A 246 -19.84 2.59 23.60
CA THR A 246 -20.00 1.59 22.53
C THR A 246 -20.61 2.27 21.31
N GLY A 247 -20.48 1.65 20.14
CA GLY A 247 -21.02 2.18 18.89
C GLY A 247 -20.00 2.22 17.79
N ARG A 248 -20.37 2.80 16.66
CA ARG A 248 -19.54 2.93 15.48
C ARG A 248 -19.41 4.37 15.06
N LEU A 249 -18.19 4.81 14.87
CA LEU A 249 -17.87 6.05 14.17
C LEU A 249 -17.49 5.70 12.72
N SER A 250 -18.22 6.23 11.75
CA SER A 250 -17.88 6.15 10.33
C SER A 250 -17.28 7.47 9.88
N PHE A 251 -16.26 7.43 9.03
CA PHE A 251 -15.57 8.62 8.52
C PHE A 251 -15.34 8.52 7.01
N SER A 252 -15.24 9.68 6.38
CA SER A 252 -14.84 9.84 4.99
C SER A 252 -13.92 11.07 4.87
N GLU A 253 -13.46 11.38 3.65
CA GLU A 253 -12.75 12.63 3.35
C GLU A 253 -13.59 13.89 3.64
N SER A 254 -14.92 13.78 3.70
CA SER A 254 -15.84 14.90 3.91
C SER A 254 -16.36 15.05 5.35
N GLY A 255 -16.06 14.10 6.23
CA GLY A 255 -16.52 14.19 7.62
C GLY A 255 -16.71 12.85 8.32
N PHE A 256 -17.45 12.87 9.43
CA PHE A 256 -17.72 11.67 10.22
C PHE A 256 -19.18 11.62 10.70
N THR A 257 -19.63 10.43 10.96
CA THR A 257 -20.96 10.15 11.53
C THR A 257 -20.83 9.13 12.66
N ILE A 258 -21.51 9.35 13.75
CA ILE A 258 -21.59 8.39 14.86
C ILE A 258 -22.94 7.71 14.81
N ALA A 259 -22.96 6.39 14.83
CA ALA A 259 -24.15 5.55 14.82
C ALA A 259 -24.15 4.57 16.01
N ASP A 260 -25.35 4.27 16.52
CA ASP A 260 -25.59 3.29 17.58
C ASP A 260 -24.73 3.53 18.83
N ALA A 261 -24.42 4.80 19.11
CA ALA A 261 -23.54 5.17 20.20
C ALA A 261 -24.31 5.19 21.52
N GLN A 262 -23.73 4.53 22.52
CA GLN A 262 -24.18 4.57 23.90
C GLN A 262 -22.99 4.88 24.81
N ALA A 263 -23.18 5.76 25.76
CA ALA A 263 -22.17 6.13 26.72
C ALA A 263 -22.82 6.43 28.09
N ARG A 264 -22.00 6.39 29.14
CA ARG A 264 -22.37 6.88 30.48
C ARG A 264 -21.64 8.20 30.71
N VAL A 265 -22.39 9.18 31.19
CA VAL A 265 -21.87 10.47 31.63
C VAL A 265 -21.77 10.48 33.15
#